data_b8b7380dfc86620e76cd2a11f8eb52c9
#
_entry.id   b8b7380dfc86620e76cd2a11f8eb52c9
#
_cell.length_a   1.000
_cell.length_b   1.000
_cell.length_c   1.000
_cell.angle_alpha   90.00
_cell.angle_beta   90.00
_cell.angle_gamma   90.00
#
_symmetry.space_group_name_H-M   'P 1'
#
loop_
_entity.id
_entity.type
_entity.pdbx_description
1 polymer ?
#
loop_
_entity_poly.entity_id
_entity_poly.type
_entity_poly.pdbx_seq_one_letter_code
_entity_poly.pdbx_strand_id
1 'polypeptide(L)'
;VSRAFRDWAIFGIIAIAMALPQIFTWTINQASQGGFVKLHFNWVNNDGGLIDDYLWFWIKNIGPAALFIIPALIDSKKEQRMIAVGAFSIFAVAETIVFQPLVYDNNKLYYVWYLLMLPVVMRYLERIWEGMKRMKLRGISLLAGAFVVCGLLSGSLTIAREWISDYQLYSAVEVEAMDYVDDNTPQDAVFLMGGQHNNAVSTLTGRKLVCGSDTFLYFHGLNYSLQKADAYAMLTDPAQNAALFDQY
;
A
#
# COMPACT_ATOMS: atom_id res chain seq x y z
N VAL A 1 7.17 5.05 37.83
CA VAL A 1 7.16 4.92 36.38
C VAL A 1 8.52 4.35 35.96
N SER A 2 8.53 3.22 35.24
CA SER A 2 9.79 2.61 34.80
C SER A 2 10.53 3.55 33.84
N ARG A 3 11.88 3.52 33.82
CA ARG A 3 12.68 4.30 32.86
C ARG A 3 12.24 4.05 31.42
N ALA A 4 11.98 2.79 31.09
CA ALA A 4 11.49 2.41 29.76
C ALA A 4 10.18 3.10 29.38
N PHE A 5 9.20 3.21 30.31
CA PHE A 5 7.94 3.89 30.01
C PHE A 5 8.17 5.38 29.75
N ARG A 6 9.01 6.04 30.55
CA ARG A 6 9.37 7.44 30.34
C ARG A 6 10.01 7.66 28.96
N ASP A 7 10.95 6.80 28.60
CA ASP A 7 11.71 6.93 27.35
C ASP A 7 10.78 6.70 26.13
N TRP A 8 9.86 5.74 26.22
CA TRP A 8 8.82 5.53 25.20
C TRP A 8 7.81 6.69 25.14
N ALA A 9 7.45 7.28 26.28
CA ALA A 9 6.55 8.44 26.31
C ALA A 9 7.23 9.65 25.64
N ILE A 10 8.49 9.91 25.95
CA ILE A 10 9.26 11.00 25.30
C ILE A 10 9.35 10.77 23.80
N PHE A 11 9.70 9.55 23.37
CA PHE A 11 9.74 9.20 21.96
C PHE A 11 8.40 9.45 21.27
N GLY A 12 7.30 8.99 21.88
CA GLY A 12 5.95 9.17 21.33
C GLY A 12 5.54 10.64 21.22
N ILE A 13 5.83 11.45 22.23
CA ILE A 13 5.55 12.89 22.19
C ILE A 13 6.34 13.58 21.09
N ILE A 14 7.63 13.30 20.96
CA ILE A 14 8.47 13.88 19.89
C ILE A 14 7.97 13.43 18.51
N ALA A 15 7.71 12.14 18.32
CA ALA A 15 7.22 11.60 17.06
C ALA A 15 5.87 12.24 16.66
N ILE A 16 4.94 12.38 17.59
CA ILE A 16 3.65 13.05 17.36
C ILE A 16 3.89 14.52 17.01
N ALA A 17 4.70 15.25 17.78
CA ALA A 17 4.97 16.65 17.52
C ALA A 17 5.58 16.89 16.13
N MET A 18 6.47 16.01 15.68
CA MET A 18 7.04 16.06 14.33
C MET A 18 6.03 15.72 13.22
N ALA A 19 5.07 14.82 13.50
CA ALA A 19 4.05 14.43 12.56
C ALA A 19 2.87 15.42 12.47
N LEU A 20 2.63 16.23 13.53
CA LEU A 20 1.48 17.13 13.62
C LEU A 20 1.31 18.06 12.40
N PRO A 21 2.35 18.72 11.86
CA PRO A 21 2.18 19.57 10.69
C PRO A 21 1.60 18.80 9.50
N GLN A 22 2.12 17.61 9.21
CA GLN A 22 1.64 16.77 8.13
C GLN A 22 0.22 16.24 8.40
N ILE A 23 -0.07 15.83 9.64
CA ILE A 23 -1.39 15.35 10.02
C ILE A 23 -2.44 16.45 9.81
N PHE A 24 -2.17 17.67 10.28
CA PHE A 24 -3.13 18.77 10.16
C PHE A 24 -3.26 19.27 8.73
N THR A 25 -2.17 19.35 7.98
CA THR A 25 -2.19 19.91 6.62
C THR A 25 -2.76 18.93 5.60
N TRP A 26 -2.41 17.65 5.70
CA TRP A 26 -2.73 16.65 4.68
C TRP A 26 -3.74 15.61 5.15
N THR A 27 -3.47 14.93 6.26
CA THR A 27 -4.28 13.77 6.69
C THR A 27 -5.70 14.18 7.07
N ILE A 28 -5.87 15.31 7.78
CA ILE A 28 -7.20 15.80 8.16
C ILE A 28 -7.97 16.26 6.92
N ASN A 29 -7.32 16.95 5.99
CA ASN A 29 -7.96 17.36 4.75
C ASN A 29 -8.38 16.13 3.92
N GLN A 30 -7.54 15.12 3.79
CA GLN A 30 -7.91 13.85 3.17
C GLN A 30 -9.09 13.21 3.86
N ALA A 31 -9.03 13.05 5.18
CA ALA A 31 -10.08 12.41 5.97
C ALA A 31 -11.43 13.16 5.94
N SER A 32 -11.41 14.46 5.67
CA SER A 32 -12.63 15.28 5.50
C SER A 32 -13.35 15.01 4.17
N GLN A 33 -12.65 14.48 3.18
CA GLN A 33 -13.29 13.99 1.94
C GLN A 33 -14.07 12.72 2.25
N GLY A 34 -15.29 12.59 1.73
CA GLY A 34 -16.12 11.43 2.01
C GLY A 34 -15.47 10.10 1.63
N GLY A 35 -15.64 9.08 2.47
CA GLY A 35 -15.21 7.71 2.19
C GLY A 35 -13.79 7.33 2.65
N PHE A 36 -13.05 8.25 3.30
CA PHE A 36 -11.71 7.92 3.79
C PHE A 36 -11.79 6.96 4.98
N VAL A 37 -12.16 7.32 6.13
CA VAL A 37 -12.15 6.41 7.28
C VAL A 37 -13.51 5.79 7.50
N LYS A 38 -13.60 4.47 7.45
CA LYS A 38 -14.84 3.72 7.74
C LYS A 38 -14.56 2.42 8.47
N LEU A 39 -15.49 2.00 9.31
CA LEU A 39 -15.51 0.65 9.89
C LEU A 39 -16.05 -0.32 8.86
N HIS A 40 -15.27 -1.33 8.53
CA HIS A 40 -15.64 -2.34 7.55
C HIS A 40 -14.87 -3.64 7.82
N PHE A 41 -15.47 -4.56 8.54
CA PHE A 41 -14.86 -5.86 8.83
C PHE A 41 -14.78 -6.73 7.56
N ASN A 42 -13.69 -7.49 7.43
CA ASN A 42 -13.48 -8.43 6.33
C ASN A 42 -13.50 -7.77 4.91
N TRP A 43 -13.19 -6.48 4.83
CA TRP A 43 -13.19 -5.72 3.58
C TRP A 43 -12.24 -6.29 2.53
N VAL A 44 -11.11 -6.87 2.96
CA VAL A 44 -10.07 -7.42 2.06
C VAL A 44 -10.56 -8.65 1.30
N ASN A 45 -11.53 -9.38 1.83
CA ASN A 45 -12.17 -10.54 1.20
C ASN A 45 -13.45 -10.15 0.43
N ASN A 46 -13.61 -8.88 0.06
CA ASN A 46 -14.79 -8.34 -0.65
C ASN A 46 -16.12 -8.73 0.02
N ASP A 47 -16.19 -8.59 1.34
CA ASP A 47 -17.35 -9.01 2.14
C ASP A 47 -17.71 -10.49 1.95
N GLY A 48 -16.73 -11.28 1.51
CA GLY A 48 -16.85 -12.73 1.38
C GLY A 48 -17.37 -13.32 2.68
N GLY A 49 -18.34 -14.12 2.53
CA GLY A 49 -19.31 -14.64 3.46
C GLY A 49 -18.83 -15.17 4.79
N LEU A 50 -19.38 -16.27 5.15
CA LEU A 50 -19.30 -16.96 6.43
C LEU A 50 -17.87 -17.39 6.83
N ILE A 51 -17.72 -17.85 8.04
CA ILE A 51 -16.46 -18.25 8.71
C ILE A 51 -15.54 -19.10 7.82
N ASP A 52 -16.10 -20.02 7.03
CA ASP A 52 -15.32 -20.90 6.15
C ASP A 52 -14.57 -20.13 5.07
N ASP A 53 -15.22 -19.18 4.41
CA ASP A 53 -14.60 -18.35 3.39
C ASP A 53 -13.56 -17.43 4.00
N TYR A 54 -13.80 -16.89 5.18
CA TYR A 54 -12.88 -16.04 5.90
C TYR A 54 -11.57 -16.77 6.24
N LEU A 55 -11.67 -17.94 6.90
CA LEU A 55 -10.49 -18.72 7.27
C LEU A 55 -9.73 -19.21 6.04
N TRP A 56 -10.45 -19.67 5.02
CA TRP A 56 -9.86 -20.15 3.79
C TRP A 56 -9.19 -19.02 2.99
N PHE A 57 -9.76 -17.83 3.01
CA PHE A 57 -9.13 -16.63 2.44
C PHE A 57 -7.75 -16.42 3.06
N TRP A 58 -7.65 -16.40 4.39
CA TRP A 58 -6.38 -16.18 5.07
C TRP A 58 -5.37 -17.31 4.85
N ILE A 59 -5.81 -18.57 4.86
CA ILE A 59 -4.93 -19.70 4.55
C ILE A 59 -4.34 -19.58 3.15
N LYS A 60 -5.14 -19.21 2.15
CA LYS A 60 -4.67 -19.02 0.76
C LYS A 60 -3.67 -17.87 0.63
N ASN A 61 -3.90 -16.77 1.33
CA ASN A 61 -3.07 -15.57 1.23
C ASN A 61 -1.76 -15.66 2.04
N ILE A 62 -1.78 -16.33 3.19
CA ILE A 62 -0.60 -16.54 4.04
C ILE A 62 0.23 -17.73 3.56
N GLY A 63 -0.42 -18.71 2.95
CA GLY A 63 0.20 -19.97 2.53
C GLY A 63 0.51 -20.92 3.68
N PRO A 64 1.49 -21.83 3.54
CA PRO A 64 1.77 -22.89 4.52
C PRO A 64 2.06 -22.37 5.93
N ALA A 65 2.55 -21.16 6.09
CA ALA A 65 2.83 -20.53 7.38
C ALA A 65 1.56 -20.38 8.24
N ALA A 66 0.39 -20.23 7.61
CA ALA A 66 -0.90 -20.11 8.32
C ALA A 66 -1.16 -21.25 9.30
N LEU A 67 -0.80 -22.48 8.91
CA LEU A 67 -0.99 -23.68 9.71
C LEU A 67 -0.20 -23.67 11.02
N PHE A 68 0.87 -22.90 11.07
CA PHE A 68 1.80 -22.86 12.20
C PHE A 68 1.63 -21.63 13.10
N ILE A 69 0.78 -20.67 12.74
CA ILE A 69 0.58 -19.45 13.55
C ILE A 69 0.08 -19.82 14.96
N ILE A 70 -1.02 -20.59 15.06
CA ILE A 70 -1.59 -20.95 16.36
C ILE A 70 -0.63 -21.82 17.18
N PRO A 71 -0.05 -22.91 16.64
CA PRO A 71 0.94 -23.69 17.39
C PRO A 71 2.16 -22.86 17.83
N ALA A 72 2.64 -21.96 16.98
CA ALA A 72 3.76 -21.09 17.32
C ALA A 72 3.42 -20.11 18.46
N LEU A 73 2.20 -19.59 18.52
CA LEU A 73 1.74 -18.74 19.62
C LEU A 73 1.68 -19.51 20.94
N ILE A 74 1.16 -20.74 20.93
CA ILE A 74 1.08 -21.60 22.12
C ILE A 74 2.48 -21.88 22.68
N ASP A 75 3.43 -22.21 21.79
CA ASP A 75 4.81 -22.58 22.14
C ASP A 75 5.72 -21.36 22.38
N SER A 76 5.24 -20.14 22.16
CA SER A 76 6.07 -18.93 22.19
C SER A 76 6.48 -18.50 23.61
N LYS A 77 7.70 -17.95 23.73
CA LYS A 77 8.21 -17.31 24.94
C LYS A 77 7.62 -15.91 25.10
N LYS A 78 7.87 -15.28 26.27
CA LYS A 78 7.32 -13.96 26.62
C LYS A 78 7.61 -12.90 25.56
N GLU A 79 8.86 -12.81 25.08
CA GLU A 79 9.27 -11.82 24.09
C GLU A 79 8.53 -12.02 22.75
N GLN A 80 8.40 -13.27 22.31
CA GLN A 80 7.66 -13.63 21.09
C GLN A 80 6.17 -13.33 21.21
N ARG A 81 5.58 -13.57 22.38
CA ARG A 81 4.17 -13.22 22.66
C ARG A 81 3.96 -11.70 22.61
N MET A 82 4.91 -10.90 23.11
CA MET A 82 4.82 -9.44 23.02
C MET A 82 4.82 -8.98 21.56
N ILE A 83 5.69 -9.55 20.72
CA ILE A 83 5.69 -9.27 19.27
C ILE A 83 4.36 -9.69 18.65
N ALA A 84 3.87 -10.87 18.98
CA ALA A 84 2.61 -11.39 18.45
C ALA A 84 1.41 -10.54 18.86
N VAL A 85 1.35 -10.05 20.11
CA VAL A 85 0.30 -9.14 20.56
C VAL A 85 0.31 -7.84 19.75
N GLY A 86 1.50 -7.24 19.54
CA GLY A 86 1.63 -6.05 18.69
C GLY A 86 1.20 -6.33 17.24
N ALA A 87 1.64 -7.45 16.68
CA ALA A 87 1.26 -7.88 15.33
C ALA A 87 -0.26 -8.06 15.19
N PHE A 88 -0.89 -8.79 16.11
CA PHE A 88 -2.34 -8.99 16.07
C PHE A 88 -3.16 -7.73 16.37
N SER A 89 -2.61 -6.77 17.11
CA SER A 89 -3.23 -5.45 17.25
C SER A 89 -3.28 -4.73 15.90
N ILE A 90 -2.19 -4.78 15.13
CA ILE A 90 -2.16 -4.24 13.75
C ILE A 90 -3.16 -4.98 12.86
N PHE A 91 -3.20 -6.31 12.94
CA PHE A 91 -4.16 -7.12 12.18
C PHE A 91 -5.61 -6.75 12.50
N ALA A 92 -5.95 -6.63 13.79
CA ALA A 92 -7.30 -6.26 14.21
C ALA A 92 -7.72 -4.88 13.70
N VAL A 93 -6.81 -3.91 13.73
CA VAL A 93 -7.03 -2.58 13.16
C VAL A 93 -7.22 -2.66 11.64
N ALA A 94 -6.32 -3.38 10.95
CA ALA A 94 -6.39 -3.56 9.51
C ALA A 94 -7.67 -4.25 9.06
N GLU A 95 -8.16 -5.23 9.83
CA GLU A 95 -9.34 -6.04 9.54
C GLU A 95 -10.65 -5.27 9.72
N THR A 96 -10.64 -4.25 10.58
CA THR A 96 -11.87 -3.54 10.99
C THR A 96 -11.97 -2.12 10.45
N ILE A 97 -10.84 -1.51 10.08
CA ILE A 97 -10.81 -0.10 9.67
C ILE A 97 -10.22 0.02 8.27
N VAL A 98 -10.96 0.65 7.38
CA VAL A 98 -10.48 1.11 6.08
C VAL A 98 -10.12 2.58 6.21
N PHE A 99 -8.86 2.94 5.95
CA PHE A 99 -8.33 4.29 6.18
C PHE A 99 -8.45 5.19 4.96
N GLN A 100 -8.67 4.63 3.78
CA GLN A 100 -8.72 5.39 2.54
C GLN A 100 -9.61 4.72 1.49
N PRO A 101 -10.18 5.51 0.54
CA PRO A 101 -11.12 5.01 -0.46
C PRO A 101 -10.56 3.91 -1.36
N LEU A 102 -9.25 3.97 -1.71
CA LEU A 102 -8.58 2.89 -2.42
C LEU A 102 -8.31 1.74 -1.44
N VAL A 103 -9.29 0.84 -1.39
CA VAL A 103 -9.37 -0.21 -0.38
C VAL A 103 -8.07 -1.02 -0.30
N TYR A 104 -7.49 -1.40 -1.44
CA TYR A 104 -6.28 -2.24 -1.49
C TYR A 104 -5.00 -1.57 -0.94
N ASP A 105 -4.94 -0.25 -0.84
CA ASP A 105 -3.80 0.41 -0.19
C ASP A 105 -3.70 0.12 1.30
N ASN A 106 -4.82 -0.26 1.93
CA ASN A 106 -4.84 -0.69 3.32
C ASN A 106 -4.16 -2.05 3.54
N ASN A 107 -3.94 -2.86 2.49
CA ASN A 107 -3.22 -4.14 2.56
C ASN A 107 -1.82 -4.02 3.17
N LYS A 108 -1.21 -2.84 3.11
CA LYS A 108 0.12 -2.58 3.68
C LYS A 108 0.22 -2.93 5.17
N LEU A 109 -0.87 -2.76 5.92
CA LEU A 109 -0.93 -3.13 7.34
C LEU A 109 -0.84 -4.65 7.55
N TYR A 110 -1.42 -5.45 6.64
CA TYR A 110 -1.29 -6.91 6.69
C TYR A 110 0.12 -7.38 6.39
N TYR A 111 0.86 -6.70 5.53
CA TYR A 111 2.29 -7.00 5.31
C TYR A 111 3.09 -6.76 6.57
N VAL A 112 2.85 -5.67 7.28
CA VAL A 112 3.52 -5.38 8.57
C VAL A 112 3.19 -6.46 9.60
N TRP A 113 1.90 -6.81 9.76
CA TRP A 113 1.49 -7.91 10.61
C TRP A 113 2.20 -9.22 10.28
N TYR A 114 2.21 -9.59 9.01
CA TYR A 114 2.81 -10.84 8.56
C TYR A 114 4.33 -10.87 8.80
N LEU A 115 5.02 -9.79 8.49
CA LEU A 115 6.46 -9.65 8.74
C LEU A 115 6.81 -9.78 10.23
N LEU A 116 5.98 -9.27 11.12
CA LEU A 116 6.16 -9.42 12.58
C LEU A 116 5.87 -10.86 13.04
N MET A 117 4.93 -11.54 12.41
CA MET A 117 4.58 -12.93 12.76
C MET A 117 5.57 -13.97 12.23
N LEU A 118 6.23 -13.70 11.09
CA LEU A 118 7.19 -14.63 10.49
C LEU A 118 8.27 -15.11 11.45
N PRO A 119 9.00 -14.25 12.20
CA PRO A 119 10.00 -14.70 13.16
C PRO A 119 9.45 -15.62 14.25
N VAL A 120 8.20 -15.40 14.68
CA VAL A 120 7.55 -16.24 15.68
C VAL A 120 7.29 -17.64 15.12
N VAL A 121 6.75 -17.72 13.91
CA VAL A 121 6.48 -18.96 13.20
C VAL A 121 7.78 -19.70 12.84
N MET A 122 8.77 -18.99 12.31
CA MET A 122 10.05 -19.58 11.91
C MET A 122 10.80 -20.18 13.10
N ARG A 123 10.75 -19.52 14.26
CA ARG A 123 11.36 -20.04 15.49
C ARG A 123 10.70 -21.32 15.98
N TYR A 124 9.38 -21.43 15.80
CA TYR A 124 8.64 -22.66 16.09
C TYR A 124 9.01 -23.78 15.11
N LEU A 125 9.06 -23.49 13.82
CA LEU A 125 9.46 -24.46 12.79
C LEU A 125 10.91 -24.94 12.97
N GLU A 126 11.82 -24.05 13.36
CA GLU A 126 13.19 -24.43 13.70
C GLU A 126 13.23 -25.48 14.84
N ARG A 127 12.44 -25.28 15.88
CA ARG A 127 12.35 -26.26 16.99
C ARG A 127 11.77 -27.59 16.56
N ILE A 128 10.70 -27.58 15.75
CA ILE A 128 10.16 -28.79 15.17
C ILE A 128 11.20 -29.50 14.34
N TRP A 129 11.91 -28.78 13.50
CA TRP A 129 12.95 -29.31 12.63
C TRP A 129 14.07 -30.00 13.43
N GLU A 130 14.57 -29.35 14.48
CA GLU A 130 15.58 -29.92 15.35
C GLU A 130 15.06 -31.20 16.07
N GLY A 131 13.83 -31.17 16.54
CA GLY A 131 13.20 -32.33 17.15
C GLY A 131 13.11 -33.52 16.19
N MET A 132 12.66 -33.27 14.99
CA MET A 132 12.50 -34.29 13.95
C MET A 132 13.85 -34.86 13.46
N LYS A 133 14.89 -34.03 13.39
CA LYS A 133 16.26 -34.49 13.11
C LYS A 133 16.75 -35.48 14.16
N ARG A 134 16.50 -35.20 15.44
CA ARG A 134 16.86 -36.12 16.54
C ARG A 134 16.15 -37.46 16.45
N MET A 135 14.93 -37.48 15.94
CA MET A 135 14.15 -38.69 15.71
C MET A 135 14.60 -39.47 14.48
N LYS A 136 15.56 -38.98 13.71
CA LYS A 136 16.11 -39.59 12.49
C LYS A 136 15.00 -39.99 11.48
N LEU A 137 13.94 -39.18 11.36
CA LEU A 137 12.84 -39.46 10.45
C LEU A 137 13.32 -39.34 8.99
N ARG A 138 13.13 -40.42 8.22
CA ARG A 138 13.43 -40.43 6.77
C ARG A 138 12.45 -39.52 6.03
N GLY A 139 12.95 -38.78 5.04
CA GLY A 139 12.11 -37.90 4.21
C GLY A 139 11.79 -36.52 4.80
N ILE A 140 12.28 -36.19 6.00
CA ILE A 140 12.01 -34.90 6.62
C ILE A 140 12.57 -33.72 5.82
N SER A 141 13.74 -33.90 5.20
CA SER A 141 14.33 -32.88 4.30
C SER A 141 13.47 -32.61 3.08
N LEU A 142 12.77 -33.66 2.59
CA LEU A 142 11.84 -33.51 1.46
C LEU A 142 10.61 -32.68 1.88
N LEU A 143 10.06 -32.97 3.06
CA LEU A 143 8.93 -32.19 3.59
C LEU A 143 9.30 -30.73 3.84
N ALA A 144 10.47 -30.47 4.41
CA ALA A 144 10.96 -29.11 4.59
C ALA A 144 11.21 -28.40 3.25
N GLY A 145 11.78 -29.09 2.29
CA GLY A 145 11.94 -28.57 0.92
C GLY A 145 10.60 -28.23 0.27
N ALA A 146 9.62 -29.13 0.38
CA ALA A 146 8.27 -28.88 -0.12
C ALA A 146 7.61 -27.66 0.55
N PHE A 147 7.75 -27.53 1.88
CA PHE A 147 7.23 -26.38 2.62
C PHE A 147 7.85 -25.08 2.13
N VAL A 148 9.18 -25.03 1.96
CA VAL A 148 9.89 -23.85 1.45
C VAL A 148 9.46 -23.52 0.01
N VAL A 149 9.39 -24.51 -0.86
CA VAL A 149 8.91 -24.32 -2.24
C VAL A 149 7.49 -23.77 -2.27
N CYS A 150 6.56 -24.38 -1.54
CA CYS A 150 5.18 -23.89 -1.48
C CYS A 150 5.09 -22.48 -0.90
N GLY A 151 5.92 -22.15 0.10
CA GLY A 151 5.92 -20.82 0.73
C GLY A 151 6.48 -19.71 -0.15
N LEU A 152 7.44 -20.04 -1.03
CA LEU A 152 8.11 -19.07 -1.89
C LEU A 152 7.61 -19.05 -3.33
N LEU A 153 6.88 -20.07 -3.76
CA LEU A 153 6.49 -20.25 -5.17
C LEU A 153 5.75 -19.05 -5.74
N SER A 154 4.73 -18.56 -5.03
CA SER A 154 3.92 -17.43 -5.49
C SER A 154 4.76 -16.17 -5.67
N GLY A 155 5.59 -15.82 -4.67
CA GLY A 155 6.48 -14.67 -4.75
C GLY A 155 7.52 -14.82 -5.87
N SER A 156 8.09 -16.01 -6.02
CA SER A 156 9.05 -16.30 -7.10
C SER A 156 8.42 -16.17 -8.49
N LEU A 157 7.19 -16.66 -8.66
CA LEU A 157 6.45 -16.50 -9.91
C LEU A 157 6.11 -15.04 -10.21
N THR A 158 5.76 -14.25 -9.18
CA THR A 158 5.53 -12.81 -9.34
C THR A 158 6.80 -12.10 -9.79
N ILE A 159 7.94 -12.37 -9.14
CA ILE A 159 9.23 -11.79 -9.54
C ILE A 159 9.59 -12.21 -10.96
N ALA A 160 9.42 -13.50 -11.31
CA ALA A 160 9.70 -13.98 -12.66
C ALA A 160 8.80 -13.31 -13.70
N ARG A 161 7.52 -13.10 -13.39
CA ARG A 161 6.61 -12.36 -14.27
C ARG A 161 7.07 -10.92 -14.48
N GLU A 162 7.40 -10.20 -13.43
CA GLU A 162 7.87 -8.82 -13.54
C GLU A 162 9.19 -8.74 -14.32
N TRP A 163 10.07 -9.72 -14.15
CA TRP A 163 11.34 -9.80 -14.88
C TRP A 163 11.18 -9.90 -16.39
N ILE A 164 10.14 -10.63 -16.85
CA ILE A 164 9.87 -10.82 -18.28
C ILE A 164 8.84 -9.85 -18.85
N SER A 165 8.23 -9.01 -17.99
CA SER A 165 7.24 -8.04 -18.42
C SER A 165 7.94 -6.79 -18.94
N ASP A 166 7.46 -6.30 -20.08
CA ASP A 166 7.86 -5.02 -20.65
C ASP A 166 6.66 -4.05 -20.58
N TYR A 167 6.85 -2.93 -19.87
CA TYR A 167 5.81 -1.94 -19.65
C TYR A 167 6.19 -0.64 -20.34
N GLN A 168 5.62 -0.41 -21.51
CA GLN A 168 5.76 0.86 -22.20
C GLN A 168 4.79 1.89 -21.59
N LEU A 169 5.31 2.89 -20.89
CA LEU A 169 4.52 3.98 -20.32
C LEU A 169 4.23 5.08 -21.35
N TYR A 170 5.19 5.38 -22.21
CA TYR A 170 5.10 6.39 -23.27
C TYR A 170 5.61 5.84 -24.57
N SER A 171 4.95 6.19 -25.67
CA SER A 171 5.43 5.86 -27.02
C SER A 171 6.64 6.73 -27.38
N ALA A 172 7.43 6.30 -28.35
CA ALA A 172 8.56 7.09 -28.85
C ALA A 172 8.11 8.47 -29.37
N VAL A 173 6.95 8.55 -29.99
CA VAL A 173 6.37 9.82 -30.47
C VAL A 173 6.00 10.76 -29.32
N GLU A 174 5.47 10.22 -28.23
CA GLU A 174 5.19 11.04 -27.03
C GLU A 174 6.46 11.54 -26.40
N VAL A 175 7.51 10.74 -26.31
CA VAL A 175 8.81 11.15 -25.77
C VAL A 175 9.39 12.29 -26.64
N GLU A 176 9.46 12.10 -27.97
CA GLU A 176 9.95 13.13 -28.90
C GLU A 176 9.15 14.44 -28.81
N ALA A 177 7.82 14.32 -28.68
CA ALA A 177 6.97 15.50 -28.50
C ALA A 177 7.26 16.22 -27.16
N MET A 178 7.57 15.46 -26.11
CA MET A 178 7.89 16.03 -24.79
C MET A 178 9.29 16.65 -24.77
N ASP A 179 10.25 16.08 -25.48
CA ASP A 179 11.57 16.71 -25.68
C ASP A 179 11.41 18.07 -26.38
N TYR A 180 10.56 18.13 -27.43
CA TYR A 180 10.24 19.38 -28.07
C TYR A 180 9.58 20.39 -27.11
N VAL A 181 8.64 19.95 -26.28
CA VAL A 181 7.99 20.79 -25.26
C VAL A 181 9.03 21.32 -24.27
N ASP A 182 9.94 20.46 -23.81
CA ASP A 182 10.96 20.85 -22.83
C ASP A 182 11.91 21.91 -23.36
N ASP A 183 12.33 21.77 -24.62
CA ASP A 183 13.27 22.71 -25.31
C ASP A 183 12.61 24.02 -25.71
N ASN A 184 11.31 24.06 -26.01
CA ASN A 184 10.64 25.20 -26.65
C ASN A 184 9.62 25.91 -25.78
N THR A 185 9.41 25.51 -24.52
CA THR A 185 8.46 26.19 -23.63
C THR A 185 9.12 26.62 -22.32
N PRO A 186 8.68 27.73 -21.70
CA PRO A 186 9.13 28.12 -20.37
C PRO A 186 8.90 27.02 -19.35
N GLN A 187 9.77 26.94 -18.35
CA GLN A 187 9.65 25.89 -17.29
C GLN A 187 8.38 26.04 -16.42
N ASP A 188 7.86 27.25 -16.33
CA ASP A 188 6.63 27.59 -15.60
C ASP A 188 5.36 27.54 -16.46
N ALA A 189 5.49 27.15 -17.74
CA ALA A 189 4.36 27.04 -18.65
C ALA A 189 3.27 26.09 -18.09
N VAL A 190 2.02 26.48 -18.31
CA VAL A 190 0.84 25.69 -17.91
C VAL A 190 0.21 25.09 -19.14
N PHE A 191 -0.05 23.79 -19.10
CA PHE A 191 -0.61 23.05 -20.22
C PHE A 191 -2.05 22.65 -19.96
N LEU A 192 -2.89 22.81 -20.97
CA LEU A 192 -4.25 22.30 -20.98
C LEU A 192 -4.25 20.88 -21.56
N MET A 193 -4.46 19.90 -20.72
CA MET A 193 -4.47 18.48 -21.07
C MET A 193 -5.61 17.75 -20.37
N GLY A 194 -5.91 16.52 -20.81
CA GLY A 194 -6.79 15.63 -20.07
C GLY A 194 -6.16 15.15 -18.75
N GLY A 195 -6.99 14.75 -17.79
CA GLY A 195 -6.58 14.32 -16.44
C GLY A 195 -6.06 12.88 -16.37
N GLN A 196 -5.23 12.44 -17.33
CA GLN A 196 -4.64 11.10 -17.33
C GLN A 196 -3.73 10.89 -16.12
N HIS A 197 -3.67 9.65 -15.64
CA HIS A 197 -2.83 9.27 -14.50
C HIS A 197 -1.34 9.51 -14.77
N ASN A 198 -0.85 9.08 -15.92
CA ASN A 198 0.51 9.29 -16.39
C ASN A 198 0.50 10.30 -17.54
N ASN A 199 0.32 11.59 -17.21
CA ASN A 199 0.34 12.63 -18.23
C ASN A 199 1.78 12.90 -18.68
N ALA A 200 2.06 12.76 -19.97
CA ALA A 200 3.42 12.89 -20.53
C ALA A 200 4.01 14.27 -20.24
N VAL A 201 3.23 15.36 -20.38
CA VAL A 201 3.70 16.72 -20.13
C VAL A 201 4.23 16.87 -18.71
N SER A 202 3.42 16.56 -17.70
CA SER A 202 3.84 16.72 -16.31
C SER A 202 4.93 15.74 -15.89
N THR A 203 4.94 14.53 -16.46
CA THR A 203 5.86 13.47 -16.04
C THR A 203 7.24 13.61 -16.70
N LEU A 204 7.29 13.92 -17.99
CA LEU A 204 8.54 13.97 -18.73
C LEU A 204 9.19 15.35 -18.74
N THR A 205 8.39 16.43 -18.66
CA THR A 205 8.91 17.80 -18.75
C THR A 205 8.81 18.59 -17.44
N GLY A 206 8.05 18.10 -16.45
CA GLY A 206 7.81 18.82 -15.21
C GLY A 206 6.93 20.07 -15.34
N ARG A 207 6.34 20.34 -16.52
CA ARG A 207 5.43 21.47 -16.72
C ARG A 207 4.13 21.29 -15.97
N LYS A 208 3.50 22.39 -15.61
CA LYS A 208 2.23 22.42 -14.88
C LYS A 208 1.06 22.06 -15.78
N LEU A 209 0.00 21.52 -15.20
CA LEU A 209 -1.27 21.30 -15.86
C LEU A 209 -2.33 22.22 -15.23
N VAL A 210 -3.30 22.68 -16.02
CA VAL A 210 -4.49 23.39 -15.52
C VAL A 210 -5.19 22.53 -14.47
N CYS A 211 -5.38 21.23 -14.74
CA CYS A 211 -5.88 20.26 -13.79
C CYS A 211 -5.09 18.96 -13.95
N GLY A 212 -4.55 18.45 -12.86
CA GLY A 212 -3.86 17.16 -12.83
C GLY A 212 -4.81 15.97 -12.80
N SER A 213 -4.24 14.79 -12.53
CA SER A 213 -5.02 13.56 -12.40
C SER A 213 -6.02 13.62 -11.24
N ASP A 214 -7.29 13.38 -11.53
CA ASP A 214 -8.38 13.30 -10.55
C ASP A 214 -8.04 12.37 -9.38
N THR A 215 -7.45 11.23 -9.67
CA THR A 215 -7.08 10.22 -8.68
C THR A 215 -6.08 10.79 -7.67
N PHE A 216 -5.01 11.43 -8.14
CA PHE A 216 -4.03 12.01 -7.24
C PHE A 216 -4.60 13.18 -6.44
N LEU A 217 -5.33 14.09 -7.09
CA LEU A 217 -5.91 15.25 -6.42
C LEU A 217 -6.91 14.83 -5.34
N TYR A 218 -7.78 13.86 -5.65
CA TYR A 218 -8.73 13.31 -4.69
C TYR A 218 -8.03 12.63 -3.50
N PHE A 219 -7.08 11.73 -3.75
CA PHE A 219 -6.39 11.02 -2.68
C PHE A 219 -5.48 11.92 -1.82
N HIS A 220 -5.13 13.11 -2.30
CA HIS A 220 -4.42 14.11 -1.51
C HIS A 220 -5.36 15.12 -0.82
N GLY A 221 -6.68 14.96 -0.94
CA GLY A 221 -7.66 15.85 -0.33
C GLY A 221 -7.67 17.26 -0.90
N LEU A 222 -7.20 17.43 -2.13
CA LEU A 222 -7.16 18.74 -2.81
C LEU A 222 -8.52 19.02 -3.46
N ASN A 223 -8.96 20.27 -3.36
CA ASN A 223 -10.15 20.69 -4.09
C ASN A 223 -9.75 21.10 -5.52
N TYR A 224 -10.18 20.30 -6.48
CA TYR A 224 -9.85 20.48 -7.91
C TYR A 224 -11.10 20.63 -8.79
N SER A 225 -12.29 20.68 -8.20
CA SER A 225 -13.55 20.65 -8.93
C SER A 225 -13.68 21.81 -9.93
N LEU A 226 -13.24 23.00 -9.55
CA LEU A 226 -13.27 24.18 -10.41
C LEU A 226 -12.29 24.04 -11.59
N GLN A 227 -11.02 23.74 -11.29
CA GLN A 227 -9.98 23.56 -12.33
C GLN A 227 -10.35 22.45 -13.32
N LYS A 228 -10.97 21.37 -12.82
CA LYS A 228 -11.45 20.29 -13.69
C LYS A 228 -12.58 20.75 -14.61
N ALA A 229 -13.54 21.49 -14.08
CA ALA A 229 -14.66 22.04 -14.88
C ALA A 229 -14.15 23.00 -15.94
N ASP A 230 -13.23 23.89 -15.58
CA ASP A 230 -12.62 24.88 -16.47
C ASP A 230 -11.78 24.19 -17.55
N ALA A 231 -10.92 23.22 -17.18
CA ALA A 231 -10.14 22.46 -18.15
C ALA A 231 -11.06 21.70 -19.14
N TYR A 232 -12.13 21.10 -18.66
CA TYR A 232 -13.11 20.43 -19.52
C TYR A 232 -13.81 21.41 -20.47
N ALA A 233 -14.23 22.57 -19.97
CA ALA A 233 -14.87 23.61 -20.76
C ALA A 233 -13.94 24.13 -21.87
N MET A 234 -12.69 24.45 -21.53
CA MET A 234 -11.66 24.90 -22.49
C MET A 234 -11.34 23.85 -23.56
N LEU A 235 -11.29 22.57 -23.19
CA LEU A 235 -11.06 21.48 -24.15
C LEU A 235 -12.25 21.23 -25.07
N THR A 236 -13.48 21.40 -24.55
CA THR A 236 -14.71 21.08 -25.29
C THR A 236 -15.11 22.22 -26.24
N ASP A 237 -15.04 23.45 -25.77
CA ASP A 237 -15.39 24.64 -26.55
C ASP A 237 -14.43 25.81 -26.24
N PRO A 238 -13.24 25.81 -26.86
CA PRO A 238 -12.23 26.84 -26.62
C PRO A 238 -12.70 28.26 -26.94
N ALA A 239 -13.55 28.40 -27.98
CA ALA A 239 -14.00 29.72 -28.44
C ALA A 239 -14.95 30.38 -27.44
N GLN A 240 -15.88 29.65 -26.87
CA GLN A 240 -16.79 30.15 -25.83
C GLN A 240 -16.09 30.40 -24.51
N ASN A 241 -15.00 29.69 -24.24
CA ASN A 241 -14.30 29.71 -22.97
C ASN A 241 -12.94 30.43 -23.05
N ALA A 242 -12.76 31.32 -24.05
CA ALA A 242 -11.51 32.02 -24.29
C ALA A 242 -10.98 32.77 -23.04
N ALA A 243 -11.86 33.38 -22.26
CA ALA A 243 -11.47 34.08 -21.03
C ALA A 243 -10.85 33.20 -19.95
N LEU A 244 -11.08 31.89 -19.96
CA LEU A 244 -10.47 30.97 -19.00
C LEU A 244 -8.97 30.75 -19.28
N PHE A 245 -8.54 30.92 -20.54
CA PHE A 245 -7.09 30.79 -20.88
C PHE A 245 -6.24 31.91 -20.28
N ASP A 246 -6.84 33.07 -20.00
CA ASP A 246 -6.14 34.19 -19.35
C ASP A 246 -6.04 33.99 -17.82
N GLN A 247 -6.80 33.03 -17.26
CA GLN A 247 -6.84 32.76 -15.83
C GLN A 247 -5.73 31.79 -15.41
N TYR A 248 -5.32 30.91 -16.28
CA TYR A 248 -4.36 29.83 -16.01
C TYR A 248 -3.05 30.01 -16.77
#